data_eb4fd8e95ab604b13cedbf8d91cbdd8d
#
_entry.id   eb4fd8e95ab604b13cedbf8d91cbdd8d
#
_cell.length_a   1.000
_cell.length_b   1.000
_cell.length_c   1.000
_cell.angle_alpha   90.00
_cell.angle_beta   90.00
_cell.angle_gamma   90.00
#
_symmetry.space_group_name_H-M   'P 1'
#
loop_
_entity.id
_entity.type
_entity.pdbx_description
1 polymer ?
#
loop_
_entity_poly.entity_id
_entity_poly.type
_entity_poly.pdbx_seq_one_letter_code
_entity_poly.pdbx_strand_id
1 'polypeptide(L)'
;MRAGAIFDMDGLLFDTELVYNQEWYYIAELYGLKVDPAMLDELRGTNGTRMSEIVNTYWPRVDAKKLTDELFAHAIVTLSKQVPMKPGVVELLEYLKQHAVRMAVASSAPMELIKSNLRLAGIADYFDAVVSGEQVEHGKPFPDIFLLAAQQLNLQEQD
;
A
#
# COMPACT_ATOMS: atom_id res chain seq x y z
N MET A 1 29.00 -2.81 11.38
CA MET A 1 27.82 -2.06 10.93
C MET A 1 26.68 -3.06 10.78
N ARG A 2 25.54 -2.85 11.42
CA ARG A 2 24.36 -3.70 11.18
C ARG A 2 23.58 -3.09 10.06
N ALA A 3 23.51 -3.74 8.90
CA ALA A 3 22.73 -3.27 7.77
C ALA A 3 21.25 -3.60 7.99
N GLY A 4 20.37 -2.69 7.59
CA GLY A 4 18.92 -2.89 7.58
C GLY A 4 18.28 -2.38 6.30
N ALA A 5 17.12 -2.94 5.98
CA ALA A 5 16.30 -2.50 4.86
C ALA A 5 14.86 -2.27 5.33
N ILE A 6 14.30 -1.12 4.98
CA ILE A 6 12.93 -0.75 5.31
C ILE A 6 12.15 -0.59 4.01
N PHE A 7 11.10 -1.38 3.86
CA PHE A 7 10.30 -1.44 2.65
C PHE A 7 8.96 -0.71 2.85
N ASP A 8 8.58 0.08 1.88
CA ASP A 8 7.16 0.41 1.71
C ASP A 8 6.39 -0.83 1.23
N MET A 9 5.08 -0.85 1.42
CA MET A 9 4.26 -1.98 1.02
C MET A 9 3.64 -1.75 -0.36
N ASP A 10 2.82 -0.70 -0.46
CA ASP A 10 1.98 -0.45 -1.63
C ASP A 10 2.80 0.14 -2.79
N GLY A 11 2.71 -0.49 -3.97
CA GLY A 11 3.48 -0.10 -5.14
C GLY A 11 4.95 -0.54 -5.11
N LEU A 12 5.47 -1.07 -3.99
CA LEU A 12 6.82 -1.59 -3.86
C LEU A 12 6.85 -3.12 -3.68
N LEU A 13 6.32 -3.64 -2.58
CA LEU A 13 6.19 -5.09 -2.36
C LEU A 13 5.02 -5.66 -3.16
N PHE A 14 3.90 -4.94 -3.18
CA PHE A 14 2.68 -5.36 -3.86
C PHE A 14 2.26 -4.37 -4.94
N ASP A 15 1.69 -4.91 -6.02
CA ASP A 15 1.09 -4.12 -7.10
C ASP A 15 -0.39 -3.82 -6.78
N THR A 16 -0.61 -3.14 -5.67
CA THR A 16 -1.96 -2.77 -5.22
C THR A 16 -2.63 -1.79 -6.18
N GLU A 17 -1.87 -0.98 -6.91
CA GLU A 17 -2.41 -0.09 -7.93
C GLU A 17 -3.14 -0.87 -9.05
N LEU A 18 -2.64 -2.06 -9.42
CA LEU A 18 -3.31 -2.91 -10.40
C LEU A 18 -4.71 -3.30 -9.91
N VAL A 19 -4.83 -3.65 -8.63
CA VAL A 19 -6.12 -4.00 -8.02
C VAL A 19 -7.04 -2.79 -8.00
N TYR A 20 -6.57 -1.64 -7.51
CA TYR A 20 -7.39 -0.42 -7.50
C TYR A 20 -7.84 0.00 -8.90
N ASN A 21 -6.98 -0.11 -9.91
CA ASN A 21 -7.38 0.16 -11.29
C ASN A 21 -8.51 -0.77 -11.75
N GLN A 22 -8.45 -2.07 -11.44
CA GLN A 22 -9.52 -3.02 -11.74
C GLN A 22 -10.82 -2.65 -11.02
N GLU A 23 -10.72 -2.24 -9.75
CA GLU A 23 -11.88 -1.82 -8.97
C GLU A 23 -12.53 -0.55 -9.52
N TRP A 24 -11.78 0.40 -10.08
CA TRP A 24 -12.34 1.57 -10.76
C TRP A 24 -13.19 1.17 -11.98
N TYR A 25 -12.74 0.19 -12.77
CA TYR A 25 -13.54 -0.34 -13.88
C TYR A 25 -14.79 -1.06 -13.39
N TYR A 26 -14.66 -1.88 -12.35
CA TYR A 26 -15.78 -2.61 -11.75
C TYR A 26 -16.86 -1.66 -11.20
N ILE A 27 -16.47 -0.67 -10.41
CA ILE A 27 -17.39 0.32 -9.84
C ILE A 27 -18.03 1.16 -10.95
N ALA A 28 -17.27 1.60 -11.95
CA ALA A 28 -17.81 2.35 -13.06
C ALA A 28 -18.91 1.56 -13.80
N GLU A 29 -18.70 0.27 -14.03
CA GLU A 29 -19.71 -0.60 -14.65
C GLU A 29 -21.00 -0.66 -13.81
N LEU A 30 -20.90 -0.82 -12.49
CA LEU A 30 -22.05 -0.85 -11.58
C LEU A 30 -22.89 0.45 -11.64
N TYR A 31 -22.24 1.58 -11.84
CA TYR A 31 -22.89 2.90 -11.92
C TYR A 31 -23.23 3.33 -13.36
N GLY A 32 -22.98 2.49 -14.37
CA GLY A 32 -23.18 2.83 -15.79
C GLY A 32 -22.27 3.95 -16.28
N LEU A 33 -21.08 4.08 -15.69
CA LEU A 33 -20.07 5.09 -16.01
C LEU A 33 -19.00 4.51 -16.93
N LYS A 34 -18.22 5.40 -17.56
CA LYS A 34 -17.04 5.03 -18.33
C LYS A 34 -15.77 5.55 -17.64
N VAL A 35 -14.78 4.70 -17.49
CA VAL A 35 -13.46 5.10 -17.00
C VAL A 35 -12.69 5.76 -18.12
N ASP A 36 -12.18 6.95 -17.86
CA ASP A 36 -11.16 7.60 -18.69
C ASP A 36 -9.79 7.20 -18.18
N PRO A 37 -8.86 6.69 -19.02
CA PRO A 37 -7.51 6.37 -18.57
C PRO A 37 -6.79 7.55 -17.90
N ALA A 38 -7.02 8.79 -18.33
CA ALA A 38 -6.46 9.97 -17.70
C ALA A 38 -6.92 10.15 -16.25
N MET A 39 -8.16 9.76 -15.93
CA MET A 39 -8.67 9.75 -14.56
C MET A 39 -7.85 8.81 -13.67
N LEU A 40 -7.51 7.61 -14.15
CA LEU A 40 -6.71 6.66 -13.38
C LEU A 40 -5.30 7.18 -13.09
N ASP A 41 -4.69 7.88 -14.06
CA ASP A 41 -3.38 8.49 -13.87
C ASP A 41 -3.42 9.62 -12.83
N GLU A 42 -4.48 10.43 -12.83
CA GLU A 42 -4.67 11.48 -11.82
C GLU A 42 -4.99 10.92 -10.42
N LEU A 43 -5.68 9.78 -10.34
CA LEU A 43 -6.04 9.13 -9.08
C LEU A 43 -4.84 8.44 -8.41
N ARG A 44 -3.79 8.13 -9.15
CA ARG A 44 -2.63 7.39 -8.64
C ARG A 44 -1.98 8.12 -7.46
N GLY A 45 -1.85 7.42 -6.33
CA GLY A 45 -1.27 7.96 -5.10
C GLY A 45 -2.13 9.02 -4.39
N THR A 46 -3.38 9.24 -4.83
CA THR A 46 -4.30 10.17 -4.16
C THR A 46 -5.18 9.45 -3.13
N ASN A 47 -5.70 10.22 -2.19
CA ASN A 47 -6.67 9.76 -1.20
C ASN A 47 -7.59 10.91 -0.76
N GLY A 48 -8.61 10.58 0.03
CA GLY A 48 -9.48 11.53 0.72
C GLY A 48 -10.08 12.59 -0.21
N THR A 49 -9.92 13.86 0.16
CA THR A 49 -10.53 15.01 -0.54
C THR A 49 -10.06 15.10 -1.99
N ARG A 50 -8.75 14.95 -2.24
CA ARG A 50 -8.21 15.04 -3.60
C ARG A 50 -8.78 13.97 -4.53
N MET A 51 -8.92 12.73 -4.05
CA MET A 51 -9.55 11.65 -4.82
C MET A 51 -11.00 11.99 -5.15
N SER A 52 -11.77 12.51 -4.18
CA SER A 52 -13.16 12.92 -4.40
C SER A 52 -13.29 14.07 -5.41
N GLU A 53 -12.37 15.03 -5.42
CA GLU A 53 -12.33 16.12 -6.41
C GLU A 53 -12.12 15.59 -7.82
N ILE A 54 -11.18 14.64 -8.00
CA ILE A 54 -10.93 14.01 -9.30
C ILE A 54 -12.18 13.25 -9.76
N VAL A 55 -12.75 12.41 -8.90
CA VAL A 55 -13.99 11.67 -9.22
C VAL A 55 -15.11 12.62 -9.66
N ASN A 56 -15.33 13.73 -8.95
CA ASN A 56 -16.35 14.71 -9.29
C ASN A 56 -16.04 15.43 -10.63
N THR A 57 -14.78 15.57 -10.98
CA THR A 57 -14.39 16.17 -12.27
C THR A 57 -14.82 15.31 -13.44
N TYR A 58 -14.57 14.01 -13.37
CA TYR A 58 -14.91 13.07 -14.45
C TYR A 58 -16.37 12.58 -14.37
N TRP A 59 -16.92 12.47 -13.17
CA TRP A 59 -18.29 11.99 -12.92
C TRP A 59 -19.08 12.93 -12.03
N PRO A 60 -19.47 14.12 -12.51
CA PRO A 60 -20.04 15.19 -11.68
C PRO A 60 -21.44 14.91 -11.11
N ARG A 61 -22.07 13.79 -11.50
CA ARG A 61 -23.41 13.41 -11.06
C ARG A 61 -23.42 12.30 -10.01
N VAL A 62 -22.26 11.83 -9.56
CA VAL A 62 -22.15 10.79 -8.54
C VAL A 62 -21.80 11.38 -7.18
N ASP A 63 -22.18 10.71 -6.13
CA ASP A 63 -21.65 10.95 -4.80
C ASP A 63 -20.25 10.31 -4.73
N ALA A 64 -19.21 11.14 -4.93
CA ALA A 64 -17.83 10.68 -4.98
C ALA A 64 -17.41 9.96 -3.70
N LYS A 65 -17.87 10.44 -2.52
CA LYS A 65 -17.54 9.81 -1.24
C LYS A 65 -18.13 8.41 -1.16
N LYS A 66 -19.41 8.26 -1.44
CA LYS A 66 -20.09 6.96 -1.42
C LYS A 66 -19.43 5.98 -2.39
N LEU A 67 -19.14 6.44 -3.62
CA LEU A 67 -18.52 5.61 -4.65
C LEU A 67 -17.11 5.16 -4.24
N THR A 68 -16.30 6.04 -3.66
CA THR A 68 -14.95 5.68 -3.19
C THR A 68 -15.01 4.74 -1.97
N ASP A 69 -15.95 4.93 -1.06
CA ASP A 69 -16.16 4.03 0.09
C ASP A 69 -16.51 2.60 -0.39
N GLU A 70 -17.39 2.47 -1.39
CA GLU A 70 -17.74 1.17 -2.00
C GLU A 70 -16.55 0.54 -2.74
N LEU A 71 -15.78 1.35 -3.48
CA LEU A 71 -14.57 0.88 -4.15
C LEU A 71 -13.57 0.30 -3.14
N PHE A 72 -13.28 1.03 -2.07
CA PHE A 72 -12.33 0.55 -1.06
C PHE A 72 -12.85 -0.69 -0.33
N ALA A 73 -14.15 -0.75 -0.03
CA ALA A 73 -14.73 -1.94 0.58
C ALA A 73 -14.57 -3.18 -0.32
N HIS A 74 -14.77 -3.03 -1.63
CA HIS A 74 -14.60 -4.11 -2.59
C HIS A 74 -13.11 -4.47 -2.79
N ALA A 75 -12.23 -3.47 -2.89
CA ALA A 75 -10.79 -3.68 -3.00
C ALA A 75 -10.22 -4.47 -1.80
N ILE A 76 -10.69 -4.19 -0.58
CA ILE A 76 -10.31 -4.95 0.62
C ILE A 76 -10.70 -6.44 0.47
N VAL A 77 -11.90 -6.73 -0.04
CA VAL A 77 -12.35 -8.10 -0.29
C VAL A 77 -11.49 -8.78 -1.35
N THR A 78 -11.15 -8.08 -2.43
CA THR A 78 -10.29 -8.60 -3.49
C THR A 78 -8.89 -8.89 -2.96
N LEU A 79 -8.28 -7.92 -2.28
CA LEU A 79 -6.94 -8.05 -1.67
C LEU A 79 -6.89 -9.12 -0.57
N SER A 80 -8.00 -9.38 0.14
CA SER A 80 -8.07 -10.44 1.15
C SER A 80 -7.98 -11.85 0.56
N LYS A 81 -8.19 -12.00 -0.73
CA LYS A 81 -8.10 -13.29 -1.44
C LYS A 81 -6.75 -13.48 -2.10
N GLN A 82 -6.20 -12.43 -2.66
CA GLN A 82 -4.93 -12.45 -3.38
C GLN A 82 -4.31 -11.07 -3.40
N VAL A 83 -3.05 -10.98 -3.02
CA VAL A 83 -2.24 -9.75 -3.09
C VAL A 83 -1.21 -9.93 -4.20
N PRO A 84 -1.31 -9.16 -5.30
CA PRO A 84 -0.33 -9.28 -6.39
C PRO A 84 1.03 -8.74 -5.95
N MET A 85 2.03 -9.59 -5.94
CA MET A 85 3.39 -9.23 -5.56
C MET A 85 4.16 -8.69 -6.76
N LYS A 86 4.99 -7.68 -6.54
CA LYS A 86 5.88 -7.17 -7.60
C LYS A 86 6.93 -8.22 -7.98
N PRO A 87 7.31 -8.33 -9.26
CA PRO A 87 8.39 -9.21 -9.69
C PRO A 87 9.70 -8.89 -8.97
N GLY A 88 10.45 -9.93 -8.59
CA GLY A 88 11.76 -9.78 -7.93
C GLY A 88 11.70 -9.56 -6.42
N VAL A 89 10.52 -9.43 -5.82
CA VAL A 89 10.39 -9.20 -4.36
C VAL A 89 10.94 -10.38 -3.57
N VAL A 90 10.53 -11.60 -3.88
CA VAL A 90 10.99 -12.80 -3.13
C VAL A 90 12.49 -12.96 -3.24
N GLU A 91 13.02 -12.83 -4.45
CA GLU A 91 14.46 -12.95 -4.73
C GLU A 91 15.27 -11.91 -3.93
N LEU A 92 14.77 -10.67 -3.86
CA LEU A 92 15.41 -9.62 -3.06
C LEU A 92 15.36 -9.94 -1.56
N LEU A 93 14.20 -10.35 -1.04
CA LEU A 93 14.05 -10.68 0.37
C LEU A 93 14.93 -11.87 0.78
N GLU A 94 15.01 -12.91 -0.06
CA GLU A 94 15.91 -14.04 0.14
C GLU A 94 17.37 -13.62 0.14
N TYR A 95 17.76 -12.80 -0.82
CA TYR A 95 19.14 -12.27 -0.90
C TYR A 95 19.52 -11.50 0.38
N LEU A 96 18.66 -10.60 0.84
CA LEU A 96 18.91 -9.81 2.05
C LEU A 96 18.97 -10.70 3.30
N LYS A 97 18.08 -11.69 3.40
CA LYS A 97 18.08 -12.67 4.50
C LYS A 97 19.37 -13.49 4.55
N GLN A 98 19.87 -13.96 3.38
CA GLN A 98 21.14 -14.68 3.28
C GLN A 98 22.34 -13.83 3.71
N HIS A 99 22.25 -12.50 3.57
CA HIS A 99 23.31 -11.55 3.98
C HIS A 99 23.09 -11.00 5.39
N ALA A 100 22.17 -11.61 6.17
CA ALA A 100 21.85 -11.21 7.56
C ALA A 100 21.43 -9.72 7.68
N VAL A 101 20.82 -9.16 6.64
CA VAL A 101 20.24 -7.82 6.66
C VAL A 101 18.90 -7.88 7.37
N ARG A 102 18.71 -7.06 8.40
CA ARG A 102 17.43 -6.96 9.11
C ARG A 102 16.41 -6.21 8.24
N MET A 103 15.16 -6.67 8.23
CA MET A 103 14.16 -6.12 7.34
C MET A 103 12.90 -5.67 8.09
N ALA A 104 12.36 -4.53 7.70
CA ALA A 104 11.07 -4.04 8.20
C ALA A 104 10.15 -3.59 7.06
N VAL A 105 8.86 -3.63 7.32
CA VAL A 105 7.84 -2.97 6.49
C VAL A 105 7.37 -1.71 7.20
N ALA A 106 7.24 -0.60 6.45
CA ALA A 106 6.69 0.66 6.90
C ALA A 106 5.62 1.15 5.90
N SER A 107 4.33 0.98 6.25
CA SER A 107 3.21 1.30 5.38
C SER A 107 2.21 2.23 6.06
N SER A 108 1.59 3.13 5.31
CA SER A 108 0.50 3.98 5.79
C SER A 108 -0.81 3.23 6.04
N ALA A 109 -0.90 1.97 5.62
CA ALA A 109 -2.08 1.13 5.82
C ALA A 109 -2.29 0.75 7.30
N PRO A 110 -3.52 0.36 7.70
CA PRO A 110 -3.80 -0.20 9.02
C PRO A 110 -2.97 -1.47 9.29
N MET A 111 -2.53 -1.64 10.53
CA MET A 111 -1.65 -2.75 10.95
C MET A 111 -2.20 -4.13 10.55
N GLU A 112 -3.48 -4.36 10.75
CA GLU A 112 -4.11 -5.64 10.43
C GLU A 112 -4.08 -5.95 8.93
N LEU A 113 -4.24 -4.92 8.08
CA LEU A 113 -4.17 -5.07 6.64
C LEU A 113 -2.73 -5.40 6.18
N ILE A 114 -1.73 -4.71 6.75
CA ILE A 114 -0.32 -4.99 6.45
C ILE A 114 0.00 -6.45 6.78
N LYS A 115 -0.31 -6.88 8.00
CA LYS A 115 -0.05 -8.26 8.45
C LYS A 115 -0.79 -9.31 7.62
N SER A 116 -2.03 -9.01 7.23
CA SER A 116 -2.84 -9.89 6.37
C SER A 116 -2.18 -10.05 5.00
N ASN A 117 -1.80 -8.94 4.36
CA ASN A 117 -1.19 -8.95 3.04
C ASN A 117 0.15 -9.70 3.02
N LEU A 118 1.01 -9.45 4.01
CA LEU A 118 2.29 -10.16 4.16
C LEU A 118 2.11 -11.66 4.33
N ARG A 119 1.12 -12.08 5.13
CA ARG A 119 0.79 -13.51 5.33
C ARG A 119 0.23 -14.14 4.06
N LEU A 120 -0.72 -13.49 3.40
CA LEU A 120 -1.31 -13.99 2.14
C LEU A 120 -0.26 -14.14 1.04
N ALA A 121 0.69 -13.23 0.98
CA ALA A 121 1.80 -13.30 0.04
C ALA A 121 2.90 -14.30 0.43
N GLY A 122 2.84 -14.89 1.63
CA GLY A 122 3.84 -15.83 2.13
C GLY A 122 5.20 -15.21 2.45
N ILE A 123 5.26 -13.89 2.67
CA ILE A 123 6.51 -13.17 2.93
C ILE A 123 6.62 -12.58 4.34
N ALA A 124 5.67 -12.85 5.21
CA ALA A 124 5.67 -12.29 6.58
C ALA A 124 6.95 -12.64 7.37
N ASP A 125 7.48 -13.85 7.21
CA ASP A 125 8.64 -14.36 7.97
C ASP A 125 10.00 -13.79 7.52
N TYR A 126 10.01 -12.93 6.51
CA TYR A 126 11.20 -12.19 6.11
C TYR A 126 11.44 -10.95 6.97
N PHE A 127 10.40 -10.41 7.61
CA PHE A 127 10.45 -9.12 8.28
C PHE A 127 10.60 -9.26 9.79
N ASP A 128 11.61 -8.59 10.34
CA ASP A 128 11.87 -8.51 11.79
C ASP A 128 10.91 -7.51 12.47
N ALA A 129 10.39 -6.54 11.73
CA ALA A 129 9.47 -5.53 12.24
C ALA A 129 8.44 -5.12 11.18
N VAL A 130 7.26 -4.71 11.66
CA VAL A 130 6.17 -4.16 10.83
C VAL A 130 5.65 -2.90 11.51
N VAL A 131 5.65 -1.79 10.78
CA VAL A 131 5.21 -0.47 11.27
C VAL A 131 4.07 0.04 10.40
N SER A 132 2.99 0.46 11.06
CA SER A 132 1.81 1.09 10.44
C SER A 132 1.83 2.60 10.67
N GLY A 133 1.25 3.35 9.72
CA GLY A 133 0.98 4.77 9.90
C GLY A 133 0.11 5.09 11.12
N GLU A 134 -0.64 4.13 11.67
CA GLU A 134 -1.41 4.29 12.91
C GLU A 134 -0.54 4.46 14.16
N GLN A 135 0.75 4.16 14.09
CA GLN A 135 1.69 4.20 15.21
C GLN A 135 2.50 5.49 15.29
N VAL A 136 2.31 6.41 14.34
CA VAL A 136 3.07 7.67 14.25
C VAL A 136 2.14 8.86 14.24
N GLU A 137 2.64 10.01 14.72
CA GLU A 137 1.88 11.24 14.76
C GLU A 137 1.76 11.86 13.36
N HIS A 138 2.86 11.83 12.58
CA HIS A 138 2.89 12.39 11.23
C HIS A 138 3.10 11.28 10.21
N GLY A 139 2.13 11.12 9.32
CA GLY A 139 2.22 10.17 8.19
C GLY A 139 3.19 10.64 7.10
N LYS A 140 3.45 9.78 6.11
CA LYS A 140 4.22 10.15 4.92
C LYS A 140 3.67 11.43 4.27
N PRO A 141 4.49 12.40 3.88
CA PRO A 141 5.94 12.32 3.60
C PRO A 141 6.88 12.57 4.80
N PHE A 142 6.36 12.69 6.02
CA PHE A 142 7.22 12.79 7.20
C PHE A 142 7.98 11.49 7.44
N PRO A 143 9.21 11.56 8.01
CA PRO A 143 10.08 10.38 8.18
C PRO A 143 9.68 9.48 9.35
N ASP A 144 8.74 9.89 10.19
CA ASP A 144 8.39 9.28 11.49
C ASP A 144 8.24 7.76 11.41
N ILE A 145 7.52 7.26 10.39
CA ILE A 145 7.30 5.83 10.21
C ILE A 145 8.60 5.06 9.92
N PHE A 146 9.51 5.65 9.15
CA PHE A 146 10.80 5.04 8.83
C PHE A 146 11.75 5.08 10.03
N LEU A 147 11.74 6.16 10.82
CA LEU A 147 12.51 6.28 12.04
C LEU A 147 12.04 5.24 13.08
N LEU A 148 10.73 5.05 13.22
CA LEU A 148 10.17 4.02 14.10
C LEU A 148 10.58 2.61 13.63
N ALA A 149 10.54 2.35 12.33
CA ALA A 149 10.98 1.07 11.76
C ALA A 149 12.48 0.81 12.03
N ALA A 150 13.33 1.81 11.81
CA ALA A 150 14.77 1.72 12.13
C ALA A 150 15.00 1.44 13.61
N GLN A 151 14.28 2.11 14.50
CA GLN A 151 14.33 1.86 15.95
C GLN A 151 13.95 0.42 16.29
N GLN A 152 12.87 -0.12 15.71
CA GLN A 152 12.44 -1.51 15.94
C GLN A 152 13.48 -2.53 15.41
N LEU A 153 14.20 -2.18 14.34
CA LEU A 153 15.32 -2.97 13.85
C LEU A 153 16.60 -2.81 14.69
N ASN A 154 16.63 -1.96 15.74
CA ASN A 154 17.82 -1.56 16.49
C ASN A 154 18.95 -1.06 15.56
N LEU A 155 18.60 -0.26 14.56
CA LEU A 155 19.51 0.43 13.66
C LEU A 155 19.77 1.86 14.17
N GLN A 156 20.93 2.40 13.82
CA GLN A 156 21.24 3.81 14.03
C GLN A 156 21.05 4.55 12.69
N GLU A 157 20.87 5.88 12.74
CA GLU A 157 20.61 6.72 11.53
C GLU A 157 21.70 6.61 10.44
N GLN A 158 22.82 5.95 10.73
CA GLN A 158 23.97 5.78 9.83
C GLN A 158 24.07 4.34 9.26
N ASP A 159 23.16 3.46 9.61
CA ASP A 159 23.09 2.08 9.16
C ASP A 159 22.08 1.96 8.00
#